data_b245b99588f6a3492229879b35346934
#
_entry.id   b245b99588f6a3492229879b35346934
#
_cell.length_a   1.000
_cell.length_b   1.000
_cell.length_c   1.000
_cell.angle_alpha   90.00
_cell.angle_beta   90.00
_cell.angle_gamma   90.00
#
_symmetry.space_group_name_H-M   'P 1'
#
loop_
_entity.id
_entity.type
_entity.pdbx_description
1 polymer ?
#
loop_
_entity_poly.entity_id
_entity_poly.type
_entity_poly.pdbx_seq_one_letter_code
_entity_poly.pdbx_strand_id
1 'polypeptide(L)'
;ALVKNATPTPDPTPTPNPTPTPNPTPGKDDTAKVPAKGSKITDQKSGLVYKVTKSDAKNGTVKVTGLTAAKKNVKKVTIPATVTKNGYTFKVTQIAAKAFQKKARLTKVVIGANVTKIDAKAFYKDAKLKNITFKGNKAVKAGKNAFKGIKANAKVTVPYKISKKNLNKIKKAVKSAGKKVVIKKKDIVIPY
;
A
#
# COMPACT_ATOMS: atom_id res chain seq x y z
N ALA A 1 -20.29 -48.47 -55.71
CA ALA A 1 -19.32 -47.40 -55.44
C ALA A 1 -19.04 -47.36 -53.95
N LEU A 2 -17.83 -47.84 -53.57
CA LEU A 2 -17.40 -47.78 -52.15
C LEU A 2 -16.88 -46.39 -51.83
N VAL A 3 -17.52 -45.71 -50.90
CA VAL A 3 -17.02 -44.46 -50.32
C VAL A 3 -15.92 -44.81 -49.34
N LYS A 4 -14.67 -44.42 -49.63
CA LYS A 4 -13.55 -44.57 -48.68
C LYS A 4 -13.73 -43.58 -47.53
N ASN A 5 -13.86 -44.13 -46.32
CA ASN A 5 -13.90 -43.39 -45.08
C ASN A 5 -12.52 -42.77 -44.79
N ALA A 6 -12.38 -41.46 -44.83
CA ALA A 6 -11.14 -40.77 -44.49
C ALA A 6 -10.97 -40.76 -42.98
N THR A 7 -9.85 -41.30 -42.52
CA THR A 7 -9.41 -41.25 -41.12
C THR A 7 -9.19 -39.81 -40.68
N PRO A 8 -9.72 -39.35 -39.54
CA PRO A 8 -9.44 -38.02 -39.07
C PRO A 8 -7.99 -37.85 -38.66
N THR A 9 -7.35 -36.83 -39.15
CA THR A 9 -6.00 -36.39 -38.77
C THR A 9 -5.98 -36.04 -37.27
N PRO A 10 -5.02 -36.56 -36.48
CA PRO A 10 -4.93 -36.18 -35.08
C PRO A 10 -4.65 -34.66 -34.93
N ASP A 11 -5.41 -34.05 -34.05
CA ASP A 11 -5.28 -32.66 -33.65
C ASP A 11 -3.88 -32.37 -33.09
N PRO A 12 -3.18 -31.30 -33.49
CA PRO A 12 -1.83 -31.00 -33.00
C PRO A 12 -1.87 -30.77 -31.49
N THR A 13 -1.06 -31.55 -30.79
CA THR A 13 -0.83 -31.43 -29.34
C THR A 13 -0.50 -29.96 -28.99
N PRO A 14 -1.17 -29.33 -28.01
CA PRO A 14 -0.89 -27.96 -27.64
C PRO A 14 0.55 -27.85 -27.15
N THR A 15 1.31 -26.98 -27.77
CA THR A 15 2.68 -26.62 -27.40
C THR A 15 2.66 -26.11 -25.96
N PRO A 16 3.51 -26.63 -25.04
CA PRO A 16 3.53 -26.13 -23.66
C PRO A 16 3.85 -24.63 -23.66
N ASN A 17 2.99 -23.89 -22.99
CA ASN A 17 3.17 -22.45 -22.77
C ASN A 17 4.55 -22.22 -22.12
N PRO A 18 5.42 -21.36 -22.65
CA PRO A 18 6.74 -21.14 -22.07
C PRO A 18 6.58 -20.68 -20.62
N THR A 19 7.20 -21.41 -19.71
CA THR A 19 7.32 -21.07 -18.30
C THR A 19 7.80 -19.62 -18.20
N PRO A 20 7.15 -18.73 -17.44
CA PRO A 20 7.60 -17.36 -17.32
C PRO A 20 9.02 -17.34 -16.77
N THR A 21 9.95 -16.84 -17.58
CA THR A 21 11.33 -16.63 -17.18
C THR A 21 11.32 -15.82 -15.89
N PRO A 22 12.01 -16.23 -14.81
CA PRO A 22 12.07 -15.42 -13.60
C PRO A 22 12.62 -14.05 -13.98
N ASN A 23 11.83 -13.02 -13.67
CA ASN A 23 12.22 -11.63 -13.88
C ASN A 23 13.61 -11.41 -13.24
N PRO A 24 14.64 -10.97 -13.98
CA PRO A 24 15.97 -10.82 -13.43
C PRO A 24 15.89 -9.96 -12.18
N THR A 25 16.33 -10.49 -11.08
CA THR A 25 16.57 -9.73 -9.83
C THR A 25 17.40 -8.51 -10.25
N PRO A 26 16.94 -7.26 -10.00
CA PRO A 26 17.73 -6.09 -10.36
C PRO A 26 19.11 -6.23 -9.76
N GLY A 27 20.13 -6.32 -10.61
CA GLY A 27 21.52 -6.45 -10.18
C GLY A 27 21.80 -5.39 -9.12
N LYS A 28 22.32 -5.80 -7.97
CA LYS A 28 22.88 -4.85 -7.01
C LYS A 28 23.99 -4.13 -7.74
N ASP A 29 23.85 -2.83 -7.90
CA ASP A 29 24.97 -1.98 -8.21
C ASP A 29 25.93 -2.10 -7.01
N ASP A 30 27.01 -2.87 -7.15
CA ASP A 30 27.95 -3.22 -6.07
C ASP A 30 28.64 -1.98 -5.47
N THR A 31 28.50 -0.82 -6.10
CA THR A 31 28.96 0.48 -5.60
C THR A 31 27.89 1.23 -4.79
N ALA A 32 26.63 0.78 -4.83
CA ALA A 32 25.52 1.47 -4.22
C ALA A 32 25.43 1.22 -2.70
N LYS A 33 25.80 2.19 -1.92
CA LYS A 33 25.71 2.15 -0.45
C LYS A 33 24.26 2.13 0.05
N VAL A 34 24.01 1.35 1.11
CA VAL A 34 22.68 1.36 1.80
C VAL A 34 22.32 2.79 2.19
N PRO A 35 21.16 3.31 1.80
CA PRO A 35 20.72 4.65 2.19
C PRO A 35 20.75 4.87 3.70
N ALA A 36 21.48 5.89 4.15
CA ALA A 36 21.68 6.19 5.56
C ALA A 36 20.37 6.57 6.29
N LYS A 37 20.30 6.32 7.61
CA LYS A 37 19.20 6.80 8.45
C LYS A 37 19.03 8.31 8.29
N GLY A 38 17.80 8.76 8.07
CA GLY A 38 17.48 10.16 7.85
C GLY A 38 17.48 10.58 6.38
N SER A 39 18.09 9.81 5.46
CA SER A 39 18.10 10.16 4.04
C SER A 39 16.69 10.12 3.43
N LYS A 40 16.50 10.97 2.40
CA LYS A 40 15.25 11.12 1.66
C LYS A 40 15.22 10.16 0.47
N ILE A 41 14.12 9.47 0.30
CA ILE A 41 13.82 8.67 -0.89
C ILE A 41 12.59 9.27 -1.55
N THR A 42 12.65 9.56 -2.85
CA THR A 42 11.51 10.03 -3.63
C THR A 42 11.16 8.99 -4.67
N ASP A 43 9.93 8.52 -4.64
CA ASP A 43 9.37 7.68 -5.70
C ASP A 43 8.72 8.60 -6.75
N GLN A 44 9.39 8.78 -7.86
CA GLN A 44 8.94 9.68 -8.95
C GLN A 44 7.59 9.25 -9.54
N LYS A 45 7.33 7.94 -9.63
CA LYS A 45 6.10 7.40 -10.22
C LYS A 45 4.87 7.74 -9.36
N SER A 46 4.93 7.48 -8.07
CA SER A 46 3.83 7.76 -7.14
C SER A 46 3.85 9.19 -6.59
N GLY A 47 5.01 9.85 -6.63
CA GLY A 47 5.27 11.13 -5.99
C GLY A 47 5.38 11.05 -4.47
N LEU A 48 5.43 9.86 -3.89
CA LEU A 48 5.62 9.68 -2.45
C LEU A 48 7.06 9.99 -2.05
N VAL A 49 7.18 10.68 -0.93
CA VAL A 49 8.46 11.02 -0.30
C VAL A 49 8.59 10.25 1.01
N TYR A 50 9.73 9.62 1.18
CA TYR A 50 10.06 8.82 2.35
C TYR A 50 11.30 9.36 3.06
N LYS A 51 11.43 9.04 4.34
CA LYS A 51 12.66 9.24 5.13
C LYS A 51 13.07 7.89 5.73
N VAL A 52 14.33 7.51 5.57
CA VAL A 52 14.89 6.28 6.15
C VAL A 52 14.85 6.36 7.68
N THR A 53 14.24 5.38 8.33
CA THR A 53 14.15 5.29 9.79
C THR A 53 15.13 4.27 10.36
N LYS A 54 15.42 3.21 9.60
CA LYS A 54 16.47 2.23 9.89
C LYS A 54 17.24 1.95 8.61
N SER A 55 18.54 2.20 8.61
CA SER A 55 19.46 1.84 7.54
C SER A 55 19.93 0.41 7.77
N ASP A 56 19.47 -0.52 6.94
CA ASP A 56 19.77 -1.95 7.07
C ASP A 56 19.49 -2.61 5.71
N ALA A 57 20.45 -3.37 5.19
CA ALA A 57 20.36 -3.99 3.87
C ALA A 57 19.22 -5.01 3.75
N LYS A 58 18.91 -5.75 4.83
CA LYS A 58 17.89 -6.82 4.86
C LYS A 58 16.58 -6.37 5.51
N ASN A 59 16.65 -5.53 6.54
CA ASN A 59 15.51 -5.14 7.38
C ASN A 59 15.34 -3.62 7.50
N GLY A 60 15.75 -2.87 6.47
CA GLY A 60 15.61 -1.43 6.42
C GLY A 60 14.15 -0.98 6.51
N THR A 61 13.92 0.17 7.13
CA THR A 61 12.57 0.74 7.26
C THR A 61 12.55 2.21 6.89
N VAL A 62 11.39 2.65 6.40
CA VAL A 62 11.14 4.05 6.08
C VAL A 62 9.79 4.52 6.64
N LYS A 63 9.66 5.84 6.78
CA LYS A 63 8.37 6.52 6.99
C LYS A 63 8.01 7.37 5.77
N VAL A 64 6.73 7.37 5.40
CA VAL A 64 6.21 8.31 4.39
C VAL A 64 6.11 9.70 5.01
N THR A 65 6.71 10.70 4.38
CA THR A 65 6.69 12.09 4.87
C THR A 65 5.70 12.99 4.11
N GLY A 66 5.24 12.56 2.93
CA GLY A 66 4.25 13.29 2.15
C GLY A 66 4.35 13.00 0.65
N LEU A 67 3.96 13.99 -0.12
CA LEU A 67 3.99 13.99 -1.58
C LEU A 67 4.92 15.08 -2.10
N THR A 68 5.48 14.87 -3.29
CA THR A 68 6.18 15.92 -4.04
C THR A 68 5.22 17.05 -4.42
N ALA A 69 5.75 18.22 -4.74
CA ALA A 69 4.95 19.37 -5.18
C ALA A 69 4.09 19.05 -6.41
N ALA A 70 4.65 18.32 -7.38
CA ALA A 70 3.94 17.91 -8.60
C ALA A 70 2.73 17.00 -8.32
N LYS A 71 2.75 16.21 -7.24
CA LYS A 71 1.68 15.28 -6.86
C LYS A 71 0.84 15.73 -5.67
N LYS A 72 0.93 17.00 -5.24
CA LYS A 72 0.19 17.51 -4.06
C LYS A 72 -1.34 17.44 -4.17
N ASN A 73 -1.89 17.44 -5.38
CA ASN A 73 -3.33 17.51 -5.67
C ASN A 73 -3.98 16.20 -6.12
N VAL A 74 -3.40 15.05 -5.78
CA VAL A 74 -3.94 13.75 -6.19
C VAL A 74 -5.26 13.39 -5.49
N LYS A 75 -6.15 12.68 -6.21
CA LYS A 75 -7.41 12.16 -5.65
C LYS A 75 -7.20 10.86 -4.86
N LYS A 76 -6.14 10.09 -5.17
CA LYS A 76 -5.83 8.80 -4.56
C LYS A 76 -4.36 8.75 -4.17
N VAL A 77 -4.09 8.25 -2.98
CA VAL A 77 -2.73 7.91 -2.50
C VAL A 77 -2.68 6.41 -2.22
N THR A 78 -1.68 5.73 -2.76
CA THR A 78 -1.38 4.32 -2.43
C THR A 78 0.00 4.27 -1.79
N ILE A 79 0.02 3.98 -0.50
CA ILE A 79 1.26 3.77 0.26
C ILE A 79 1.61 2.29 0.10
N PRO A 80 2.74 1.93 -0.53
CA PRO A 80 3.14 0.54 -0.74
C PRO A 80 3.59 -0.11 0.58
N ALA A 81 3.73 -1.43 0.58
CA ALA A 81 4.32 -2.15 1.72
C ALA A 81 5.83 -1.92 1.82
N THR A 82 6.49 -1.75 0.68
CA THR A 82 7.93 -1.57 0.56
C THR A 82 8.26 -0.49 -0.47
N VAL A 83 9.47 0.03 -0.42
CA VAL A 83 10.07 0.91 -1.46
C VAL A 83 11.52 0.50 -1.66
N THR A 84 11.98 0.51 -2.91
CA THR A 84 13.38 0.18 -3.25
C THR A 84 14.16 1.44 -3.60
N LYS A 85 15.40 1.50 -3.15
CA LYS A 85 16.38 2.55 -3.49
C LYS A 85 17.77 1.94 -3.51
N ASN A 86 18.55 2.19 -4.56
CA ASN A 86 19.90 1.65 -4.74
C ASN A 86 19.96 0.12 -4.56
N GLY A 87 19.02 -0.64 -5.15
CA GLY A 87 18.94 -2.09 -4.98
C GLY A 87 18.45 -2.58 -3.61
N TYR A 88 18.33 -1.72 -2.60
CA TYR A 88 17.87 -2.09 -1.25
C TYR A 88 16.38 -1.85 -1.05
N THR A 89 15.70 -2.84 -0.47
CA THR A 89 14.26 -2.78 -0.19
C THR A 89 13.97 -2.42 1.26
N PHE A 90 13.23 -1.34 1.46
CA PHE A 90 12.82 -0.84 2.77
C PHE A 90 11.35 -1.11 3.03
N LYS A 91 11.00 -1.61 4.22
CA LYS A 91 9.61 -1.73 4.66
C LYS A 91 9.03 -0.37 5.01
N VAL A 92 7.87 -0.02 4.47
CA VAL A 92 7.16 1.22 4.82
C VAL A 92 6.35 0.96 6.09
N THR A 93 6.87 1.38 7.24
CA THR A 93 6.30 1.03 8.56
C THR A 93 5.52 2.17 9.21
N GLN A 94 5.70 3.41 8.75
CA GLN A 94 5.16 4.57 9.41
C GLN A 94 4.69 5.65 8.40
N ILE A 95 3.63 6.37 8.75
CA ILE A 95 3.20 7.61 8.09
C ILE A 95 3.54 8.74 9.05
N ALA A 96 4.35 9.70 8.61
CA ALA A 96 4.82 10.79 9.44
C ALA A 96 3.70 11.78 9.82
N ALA A 97 3.95 12.56 10.84
CA ALA A 97 3.03 13.62 11.27
C ALA A 97 2.77 14.60 10.12
N LYS A 98 1.51 15.00 9.95
CA LYS A 98 1.05 15.96 8.95
C LYS A 98 1.36 15.56 7.47
N ALA A 99 1.79 14.30 7.18
CA ALA A 99 2.24 13.86 5.86
C ALA A 99 1.25 14.15 4.72
N PHE A 100 -0.04 14.03 4.98
CA PHE A 100 -1.12 14.28 4.03
C PHE A 100 -2.13 15.33 4.53
N GLN A 101 -1.76 16.13 5.53
CA GLN A 101 -2.65 17.14 6.13
C GLN A 101 -3.20 18.12 5.08
N LYS A 102 -4.51 18.44 5.16
CA LYS A 102 -5.20 19.44 4.33
C LYS A 102 -5.13 19.15 2.82
N LYS A 103 -5.20 17.88 2.41
CA LYS A 103 -5.25 17.50 0.99
C LYS A 103 -6.69 17.62 0.46
N ALA A 104 -7.01 18.80 -0.08
CA ALA A 104 -8.37 19.17 -0.50
C ALA A 104 -8.98 18.23 -1.55
N ARG A 105 -8.18 17.53 -2.36
CA ARG A 105 -8.65 16.63 -3.43
C ARG A 105 -8.57 15.14 -3.06
N LEU A 106 -7.93 14.78 -1.95
CA LEU A 106 -7.72 13.39 -1.56
C LEU A 106 -9.06 12.74 -1.16
N THR A 107 -9.48 11.73 -1.91
CA THR A 107 -10.74 10.98 -1.68
C THR A 107 -10.51 9.55 -1.23
N LYS A 108 -9.35 8.96 -1.57
CA LYS A 108 -9.02 7.57 -1.27
C LYS A 108 -7.56 7.42 -0.84
N VAL A 109 -7.34 6.67 0.24
CA VAL A 109 -6.00 6.24 0.65
C VAL A 109 -5.95 4.73 0.80
N VAL A 110 -4.89 4.11 0.28
CA VAL A 110 -4.55 2.70 0.49
C VAL A 110 -3.29 2.65 1.34
N ILE A 111 -3.36 1.98 2.48
CA ILE A 111 -2.27 1.87 3.46
C ILE A 111 -1.66 0.48 3.36
N GLY A 112 -0.37 0.43 3.03
CA GLY A 112 0.39 -0.80 2.80
C GLY A 112 0.46 -1.72 4.01
N ALA A 113 0.73 -3.00 3.75
CA ALA A 113 0.62 -4.06 4.76
C ALA A 113 1.63 -3.94 5.93
N ASN A 114 2.76 -3.27 5.72
CA ASN A 114 3.78 -3.11 6.74
C ASN A 114 3.60 -1.87 7.63
N VAL A 115 2.62 -1.00 7.32
CA VAL A 115 2.36 0.21 8.13
C VAL A 115 1.72 -0.18 9.46
N THR A 116 2.41 0.12 10.55
CA THR A 116 1.94 -0.13 11.93
C THR A 116 1.78 1.16 12.74
N LYS A 117 2.27 2.29 12.22
CA LYS A 117 2.19 3.59 12.90
C LYS A 117 1.75 4.70 11.97
N ILE A 118 0.80 5.51 12.42
CA ILE A 118 0.33 6.73 11.75
C ILE A 118 0.50 7.86 12.77
N ASP A 119 1.36 8.81 12.48
CA ASP A 119 1.64 9.88 13.45
C ASP A 119 0.53 10.93 13.53
N ALA A 120 0.67 11.87 14.46
CA ALA A 120 -0.34 12.89 14.73
C ALA A 120 -0.68 13.72 13.48
N LYS A 121 -1.96 13.97 13.28
CA LYS A 121 -2.48 14.82 12.19
C LYS A 121 -2.11 14.34 10.78
N ALA A 122 -1.73 13.07 10.56
CA ALA A 122 -1.26 12.58 9.26
C ALA A 122 -2.25 12.84 8.11
N PHE A 123 -3.56 12.71 8.35
CA PHE A 123 -4.67 13.00 7.41
C PHE A 123 -5.63 14.06 7.98
N TYR A 124 -5.11 15.02 8.75
CA TYR A 124 -5.92 16.02 9.41
C TYR A 124 -6.54 16.99 8.41
N LYS A 125 -7.87 17.20 8.52
CA LYS A 125 -8.65 18.10 7.64
C LYS A 125 -8.60 17.70 6.15
N ASP A 126 -8.51 16.41 5.84
CA ASP A 126 -8.70 15.89 4.47
C ASP A 126 -10.21 15.72 4.21
N ALA A 127 -10.93 16.82 4.07
CA ALA A 127 -12.40 16.89 4.10
C ALA A 127 -13.10 16.01 3.02
N LYS A 128 -12.41 15.65 1.93
CA LYS A 128 -12.93 14.77 0.88
C LYS A 128 -12.52 13.31 1.03
N LEU A 129 -11.70 12.95 2.02
CA LEU A 129 -11.23 11.58 2.23
C LEU A 129 -12.38 10.70 2.74
N LYS A 130 -12.93 9.87 1.84
CA LYS A 130 -14.08 9.00 2.09
C LYS A 130 -13.78 7.51 2.08
N ASN A 131 -12.62 7.09 1.56
CA ASN A 131 -12.23 5.68 1.48
C ASN A 131 -10.82 5.46 2.03
N ILE A 132 -10.72 4.64 3.08
CA ILE A 132 -9.46 4.25 3.69
C ILE A 132 -9.35 2.74 3.64
N THR A 133 -8.32 2.20 3.00
CA THR A 133 -8.10 0.75 2.90
C THR A 133 -6.80 0.37 3.58
N PHE A 134 -6.87 -0.47 4.59
CA PHE A 134 -5.70 -1.13 5.18
C PHE A 134 -5.45 -2.45 4.45
N LYS A 135 -4.24 -2.66 3.96
CA LYS A 135 -3.84 -3.92 3.29
C LYS A 135 -3.25 -4.94 4.27
N GLY A 136 -2.75 -4.49 5.42
CA GLY A 136 -2.16 -5.34 6.44
C GLY A 136 -3.16 -5.80 7.50
N ASN A 137 -2.89 -6.96 8.06
CA ASN A 137 -3.62 -7.52 9.20
C ASN A 137 -3.01 -7.17 10.56
N LYS A 138 -1.91 -6.39 10.57
CA LYS A 138 -1.21 -5.95 11.78
C LYS A 138 -1.99 -4.86 12.52
N ALA A 139 -1.73 -4.73 13.81
CA ALA A 139 -2.21 -3.62 14.60
C ALA A 139 -1.63 -2.29 14.11
N VAL A 140 -2.47 -1.27 14.00
CA VAL A 140 -2.03 0.09 13.64
C VAL A 140 -2.29 1.03 14.82
N LYS A 141 -1.23 1.72 15.26
CA LYS A 141 -1.32 2.81 16.24
C LYS A 141 -1.47 4.14 15.52
N ALA A 142 -2.42 4.98 15.91
CA ALA A 142 -2.57 6.32 15.37
C ALA A 142 -2.34 7.38 16.45
N GLY A 143 -1.63 8.43 16.07
CA GLY A 143 -1.38 9.60 16.91
C GLY A 143 -2.60 10.52 17.01
N LYS A 144 -2.51 11.52 17.88
CA LYS A 144 -3.58 12.50 18.14
C LYS A 144 -4.09 13.13 16.83
N ASN A 145 -5.41 13.10 16.63
CA ASN A 145 -6.08 13.72 15.47
C ASN A 145 -5.62 13.21 14.09
N ALA A 146 -5.07 11.98 13.99
CA ALA A 146 -4.55 11.44 12.74
C ALA A 146 -5.56 11.51 11.57
N PHE A 147 -6.84 11.30 11.84
CA PHE A 147 -7.94 11.33 10.84
C PHE A 147 -9.03 12.38 11.19
N LYS A 148 -8.76 13.33 12.09
CA LYS A 148 -9.78 14.35 12.45
C LYS A 148 -10.08 15.26 11.24
N GLY A 149 -11.36 15.46 10.94
CA GLY A 149 -11.82 16.33 9.86
C GLY A 149 -11.73 15.72 8.47
N ILE A 150 -11.77 14.38 8.35
CA ILE A 150 -12.04 13.69 7.07
C ILE A 150 -13.55 13.71 6.80
N LYS A 151 -13.96 13.23 5.59
CA LYS A 151 -15.39 13.17 5.23
C LYS A 151 -16.19 12.33 6.23
N ALA A 152 -17.36 12.84 6.64
CA ALA A 152 -18.32 12.06 7.42
C ALA A 152 -18.70 10.76 6.68
N ASN A 153 -19.01 9.70 7.43
CA ASN A 153 -19.33 8.38 6.90
C ASN A 153 -18.21 7.76 6.03
N ALA A 154 -16.94 8.12 6.29
CA ALA A 154 -15.81 7.52 5.58
C ALA A 154 -15.79 6.00 5.76
N LYS A 155 -15.66 5.28 4.64
CA LYS A 155 -15.57 3.81 4.62
C LYS A 155 -14.14 3.38 4.90
N VAL A 156 -13.97 2.56 5.93
CA VAL A 156 -12.69 1.92 6.26
C VAL A 156 -12.77 0.44 5.92
N THR A 157 -11.93 -0.02 5.00
CA THR A 157 -11.85 -1.42 4.60
C THR A 157 -10.61 -2.05 5.21
N VAL A 158 -10.76 -3.24 5.81
CA VAL A 158 -9.68 -4.02 6.42
C VAL A 158 -9.65 -5.42 5.81
N PRO A 159 -8.52 -6.16 5.87
CA PRO A 159 -8.46 -7.54 5.40
C PRO A 159 -9.44 -8.45 6.13
N TYR A 160 -9.99 -9.45 5.41
CA TYR A 160 -10.90 -10.44 6.01
C TYR A 160 -10.26 -11.17 7.19
N LYS A 161 -9.02 -11.65 7.03
CA LYS A 161 -8.27 -12.42 8.05
C LYS A 161 -7.70 -11.56 9.20
N ILE A 162 -8.18 -10.33 9.40
CA ILE A 162 -7.72 -9.51 10.52
C ILE A 162 -8.23 -10.07 11.85
N SER A 163 -7.35 -10.24 12.83
CA SER A 163 -7.75 -10.67 14.17
C SER A 163 -8.62 -9.64 14.89
N LYS A 164 -9.52 -10.09 15.77
CA LYS A 164 -10.39 -9.22 16.60
C LYS A 164 -9.57 -8.16 17.36
N LYS A 165 -8.42 -8.55 17.94
CA LYS A 165 -7.47 -7.65 18.65
C LYS A 165 -6.96 -6.53 17.74
N ASN A 166 -6.50 -6.86 16.53
CA ASN A 166 -5.95 -5.88 15.58
C ASN A 166 -7.04 -5.01 14.96
N LEU A 167 -8.22 -5.57 14.68
CA LEU A 167 -9.39 -4.80 14.24
C LEU A 167 -9.76 -3.73 15.28
N ASN A 168 -9.79 -4.07 16.57
CA ASN A 168 -10.09 -3.12 17.65
C ASN A 168 -9.05 -1.99 17.71
N LYS A 169 -7.77 -2.29 17.47
CA LYS A 169 -6.74 -1.25 17.38
C LYS A 169 -6.95 -0.32 16.18
N ILE A 170 -7.35 -0.85 15.01
CA ILE A 170 -7.70 -0.02 13.85
C ILE A 170 -8.95 0.83 14.13
N LYS A 171 -10.00 0.25 14.75
CA LYS A 171 -11.18 1.02 15.20
C LYS A 171 -10.78 2.20 16.08
N LYS A 172 -9.91 1.96 17.08
CA LYS A 172 -9.37 3.01 17.95
C LYS A 172 -8.55 4.04 17.18
N ALA A 173 -7.73 3.60 16.21
CA ALA A 173 -6.90 4.46 15.38
C ALA A 173 -7.72 5.45 14.54
N VAL A 174 -8.85 5.00 13.98
CA VAL A 174 -9.73 5.85 13.15
C VAL A 174 -10.81 6.59 13.96
N LYS A 175 -10.90 6.38 15.28
CA LYS A 175 -11.89 7.05 16.15
C LYS A 175 -11.84 8.59 16.03
N SER A 176 -10.67 9.16 15.79
CA SER A 176 -10.50 10.60 15.57
C SER A 176 -11.17 11.13 14.30
N ALA A 177 -11.61 10.25 13.40
CA ALA A 177 -12.35 10.62 12.19
C ALA A 177 -13.80 11.08 12.46
N GLY A 178 -14.34 10.78 13.66
CA GLY A 178 -15.71 11.14 14.06
C GLY A 178 -16.63 9.92 14.23
N LYS A 179 -17.88 10.18 14.66
CA LYS A 179 -18.82 9.15 15.14
C LYS A 179 -19.35 8.18 14.06
N LYS A 180 -19.29 8.55 12.78
CA LYS A 180 -19.96 7.81 11.68
C LYS A 180 -18.99 7.14 10.70
N VAL A 181 -17.87 6.57 11.17
CA VAL A 181 -16.98 5.79 10.29
C VAL A 181 -17.51 4.37 10.14
N VAL A 182 -17.72 3.93 8.90
CA VAL A 182 -18.18 2.58 8.59
C VAL A 182 -16.98 1.68 8.34
N ILE A 183 -16.81 0.61 9.14
CA ILE A 183 -15.71 -0.35 8.98
C ILE A 183 -16.26 -1.64 8.36
N LYS A 184 -15.73 -2.02 7.21
CA LYS A 184 -16.05 -3.28 6.51
C LYS A 184 -14.82 -4.17 6.41
N LYS A 185 -14.98 -5.47 6.64
CA LYS A 185 -14.00 -6.46 6.21
C LYS A 185 -14.09 -6.61 4.68
N LYS A 186 -12.97 -6.84 4.01
CA LYS A 186 -12.99 -7.14 2.58
C LYS A 186 -13.61 -8.53 2.41
N ASP A 187 -14.62 -8.66 1.57
CA ASP A 187 -15.25 -9.94 1.25
C ASP A 187 -14.21 -10.88 0.60
N ILE A 188 -14.32 -12.18 0.87
CA ILE A 188 -13.56 -13.20 0.15
C ILE A 188 -14.24 -13.32 -1.22
N VAL A 189 -13.51 -13.03 -2.29
CA VAL A 189 -13.86 -13.51 -3.62
C VAL A 189 -13.29 -14.93 -3.68
N ILE A 190 -14.14 -15.94 -3.59
CA ILE A 190 -13.75 -17.33 -3.88
C ILE A 190 -13.82 -17.40 -5.42
N PRO A 191 -12.70 -17.60 -6.13
CA PRO A 191 -12.79 -17.93 -7.55
C PRO A 191 -13.45 -19.29 -7.67
N TYR A 192 -14.50 -19.38 -8.49
CA TYR A 192 -15.11 -20.64 -8.93
C TYR A 192 -14.17 -21.32 -9.90
#